data_91bbff73172be2e77c458ecef4ac5fef
#
_entry.id   91bbff73172be2e77c458ecef4ac5fef
#
_cell.length_a   1.000
_cell.length_b   1.000
_cell.length_c   1.000
_cell.angle_alpha   90.00
_cell.angle_beta   90.00
_cell.angle_gamma   90.00
#
_symmetry.space_group_name_H-M   'P 1'
#
loop_
_entity.id
_entity.type
_entity.pdbx_description
1 polymer ?
#
loop_
_entity_poly.entity_id
_entity_poly.type
_entity_poly.pdbx_seq_one_letter_code
_entity_poly.pdbx_strand_id
1 'polypeptide(L)'
;MAGYNVYFLQTPMKHLFVLLLMCLAVSSVSAQQQDISIAAKAYMLSDFQTGQVLAGQNAHDRIEPASLTKLMTAYVVFSAIKQNQLSLNQNIPVSESAWKMIGSRMFIEPTKQVTVDELLRGMIVQSGNDACIALAEAVAGSEANFSNLMNKEAERLGMKNTHFTNSTGLPDPNLYTTAYDLTLLAAAIIRDFPEFYPLYSQKEYTYNNITQPNR
;
A
#
# COMPACT_ATOMS: atom_id res chain seq x y z
N MET A 1 -23.84 73.15 42.14
CA MET A 1 -22.88 72.98 41.04
C MET A 1 -22.03 71.74 41.34
N ALA A 2 -22.36 70.61 40.69
CA ALA A 2 -21.64 69.36 40.93
C ALA A 2 -20.63 69.15 39.75
N GLY A 3 -19.34 69.15 40.10
CA GLY A 3 -18.27 68.94 39.12
C GLY A 3 -18.06 67.44 38.87
N TYR A 4 -18.22 66.97 37.64
CA TYR A 4 -17.92 65.63 37.22
C TYR A 4 -16.40 65.54 36.87
N ASN A 5 -15.64 64.78 37.66
CA ASN A 5 -14.27 64.45 37.34
C ASN A 5 -14.28 63.25 36.33
N VAL A 6 -13.85 63.54 35.10
CA VAL A 6 -13.62 62.51 34.09
C VAL A 6 -12.19 62.00 34.22
N TYR A 7 -12.04 60.77 34.76
CA TYR A 7 -10.73 60.09 34.76
C TYR A 7 -10.48 59.49 33.39
N PHE A 8 -9.56 60.09 32.63
CA PHE A 8 -8.99 59.46 31.46
C PHE A 8 -8.04 58.33 31.88
N LEU A 9 -8.44 57.09 31.64
CA LEU A 9 -7.56 55.93 31.76
C LEU A 9 -6.51 56.00 30.62
N GLN A 10 -5.35 56.53 30.90
CA GLN A 10 -4.17 56.42 30.06
C GLN A 10 -3.64 54.98 30.15
N THR A 11 -4.09 54.10 29.32
CA THR A 11 -3.40 52.81 29.10
C THR A 11 -2.05 53.10 28.46
N PRO A 12 -0.92 52.66 29.07
CA PRO A 12 0.38 52.98 28.55
C PRO A 12 0.62 52.23 27.25
N MET A 13 0.59 52.95 26.13
CA MET A 13 0.87 52.50 24.76
C MET A 13 2.10 51.62 24.64
N LYS A 14 3.02 51.73 25.59
CA LYS A 14 4.24 50.90 25.73
C LYS A 14 3.95 49.40 25.92
N HIS A 15 2.89 49.04 26.62
CA HIS A 15 2.52 47.62 26.88
C HIS A 15 1.84 46.97 25.67
N LEU A 16 1.16 47.77 24.85
CA LEU A 16 0.55 47.29 23.59
C LEU A 16 1.63 46.97 22.56
N PHE A 17 2.69 47.79 22.53
CA PHE A 17 3.84 47.59 21.62
C PHE A 17 4.66 46.35 22.02
N VAL A 18 4.84 46.08 23.30
CA VAL A 18 5.55 44.88 23.80
C VAL A 18 4.77 43.62 23.52
N LEU A 19 3.42 43.64 23.65
CA LEU A 19 2.57 42.49 23.27
C LEU A 19 2.57 42.21 21.74
N LEU A 20 2.62 43.28 20.93
CA LEU A 20 2.70 43.15 19.46
C LEU A 20 4.07 42.61 19.02
N LEU A 21 5.16 42.99 19.66
CA LEU A 21 6.49 42.44 19.41
C LEU A 21 6.63 40.97 19.88
N MET A 22 5.97 40.57 20.98
CA MET A 22 5.94 39.18 21.43
C MET A 22 5.15 38.25 20.46
N CYS A 23 4.09 38.76 19.81
CA CYS A 23 3.35 38.00 18.80
C CYS A 23 4.13 37.84 17.47
N LEU A 24 5.06 38.75 17.14
CA LEU A 24 5.91 38.66 15.96
C LEU A 24 7.14 37.73 16.15
N ALA A 25 7.46 37.37 17.40
CA ALA A 25 8.53 36.42 17.71
C ALA A 25 8.07 34.96 17.71
N VAL A 26 6.88 34.63 17.16
CA VAL A 26 6.55 33.26 16.77
C VAL A 26 7.39 32.95 15.54
N SER A 27 8.65 32.69 15.79
CA SER A 27 9.62 32.19 14.84
C SER A 27 8.97 31.03 14.12
N SER A 28 8.94 31.13 12.79
CA SER A 28 8.69 30.00 11.91
C SER A 28 9.62 28.88 12.34
N VAL A 29 9.13 27.93 13.14
CA VAL A 29 9.78 26.64 13.31
C VAL A 29 9.60 25.98 11.94
N SER A 30 10.51 26.29 11.02
CA SER A 30 10.71 25.47 9.83
C SER A 30 11.09 24.11 10.37
N ALA A 31 10.15 23.17 10.36
CA ALA A 31 10.48 21.77 10.54
C ALA A 31 11.55 21.48 9.49
N GLN A 32 12.79 21.30 9.94
CA GLN A 32 13.91 20.94 9.10
C GLN A 32 13.58 19.54 8.59
N GLN A 33 13.05 19.47 7.38
CA GLN A 33 12.78 18.21 6.70
C GLN A 33 14.12 17.52 6.56
N GLN A 34 14.32 16.48 7.36
CA GLN A 34 15.55 15.71 7.35
C GLN A 34 15.65 15.07 5.97
N ASP A 35 16.67 15.43 5.22
CA ASP A 35 16.90 14.94 3.85
C ASP A 35 17.33 13.47 3.96
N ILE A 36 16.32 12.56 3.90
CA ILE A 36 16.54 11.12 3.92
C ILE A 36 16.96 10.73 2.50
N SER A 37 18.27 10.57 2.28
CA SER A 37 18.80 10.09 1.01
C SER A 37 18.71 8.56 0.95
N ILE A 38 17.82 8.05 0.10
CA ILE A 38 17.67 6.61 -0.18
C ILE A 38 18.13 6.38 -1.61
N ALA A 39 18.92 5.32 -1.85
CA ALA A 39 19.36 4.91 -3.18
C ALA A 39 18.22 4.22 -3.94
N ALA A 40 17.14 4.96 -4.24
CA ALA A 40 15.98 4.51 -4.99
C ALA A 40 15.60 5.53 -6.06
N LYS A 41 15.03 5.08 -7.18
CA LYS A 41 14.52 5.97 -8.23
C LYS A 41 13.34 6.82 -7.75
N ALA A 42 12.46 6.21 -6.99
CA ALA A 42 11.31 6.86 -6.37
C ALA A 42 11.04 6.23 -5.01
N TYR A 43 10.65 7.03 -4.03
CA TYR A 43 10.18 6.55 -2.74
C TYR A 43 9.22 7.53 -2.09
N MET A 44 8.44 7.05 -1.14
CA MET A 44 7.60 7.85 -0.27
C MET A 44 7.53 7.21 1.12
N LEU A 45 7.68 8.04 2.14
CA LEU A 45 7.44 7.70 3.54
C LEU A 45 6.29 8.57 4.04
N SER A 46 5.27 7.95 4.61
CA SER A 46 4.16 8.66 5.23
C SER A 46 3.84 8.07 6.60
N ASP A 47 3.30 8.91 7.47
CA ASP A 47 2.69 8.46 8.71
C ASP A 47 1.36 7.76 8.39
N PHE A 48 1.21 6.54 8.87
CA PHE A 48 0.03 5.70 8.58
C PHE A 48 -1.26 6.28 9.16
N GLN A 49 -1.21 6.91 10.34
CA GLN A 49 -2.41 7.37 11.04
C GLN A 49 -2.93 8.68 10.47
N THR A 50 -2.02 9.61 10.14
CA THR A 50 -2.36 10.97 9.69
C THR A 50 -2.33 11.12 8.17
N GLY A 51 -1.64 10.21 7.46
CA GLY A 51 -1.36 10.34 6.03
C GLY A 51 -0.32 11.41 5.70
N GLN A 52 0.31 12.04 6.72
CA GLN A 52 1.33 13.07 6.51
C GLN A 52 2.53 12.48 5.79
N VAL A 53 2.96 13.13 4.70
CA VAL A 53 4.20 12.77 4.00
C VAL A 53 5.38 13.26 4.83
N LEU A 54 6.25 12.34 5.21
CA LEU A 54 7.45 12.59 6.00
C LEU A 54 8.70 12.76 5.14
N ALA A 55 8.79 11.99 4.03
CA ALA A 55 9.86 12.10 3.04
C ALA A 55 9.40 11.51 1.71
N GLY A 56 9.99 11.96 0.61
CA GLY A 56 9.72 11.40 -0.71
C GLY A 56 10.62 11.98 -1.80
N GLN A 57 10.86 11.18 -2.81
CA GLN A 57 11.56 11.57 -4.02
C GLN A 57 10.85 10.95 -5.22
N ASN A 58 10.54 11.75 -6.24
CA ASN A 58 9.86 11.30 -7.46
C ASN A 58 8.58 10.48 -7.17
N ALA A 59 7.90 10.79 -6.06
CA ALA A 59 6.81 9.96 -5.53
C ALA A 59 5.62 9.82 -6.49
N HIS A 60 5.44 10.75 -7.41
CA HIS A 60 4.37 10.77 -8.41
C HIS A 60 4.82 10.33 -9.81
N ASP A 61 6.10 10.02 -10.01
CA ASP A 61 6.60 9.53 -11.27
C ASP A 61 6.13 8.09 -11.52
N ARG A 62 5.74 7.79 -12.76
CA ARG A 62 5.35 6.43 -13.14
C ARG A 62 6.57 5.52 -13.18
N ILE A 63 6.45 4.39 -12.53
CA ILE A 63 7.45 3.34 -12.47
C ILE A 63 6.81 1.98 -12.77
N GLU A 64 7.60 1.02 -13.19
CA GLU A 64 7.19 -0.38 -13.24
C GLU A 64 7.13 -0.93 -11.82
N PRO A 65 5.96 -1.44 -11.37
CA PRO A 65 5.81 -1.94 -10.00
C PRO A 65 6.55 -3.25 -9.75
N ALA A 66 6.85 -4.04 -10.78
CA ALA A 66 7.34 -5.41 -10.63
C ALA A 66 6.49 -6.18 -9.61
N SER A 67 7.10 -6.94 -8.69
CA SER A 67 6.36 -7.73 -7.69
C SER A 67 5.57 -6.90 -6.66
N LEU A 68 5.73 -5.58 -6.60
CA LEU A 68 4.84 -4.74 -5.77
C LEU A 68 3.38 -4.76 -6.27
N THR A 69 3.14 -5.18 -7.51
CA THR A 69 1.82 -5.51 -8.06
C THR A 69 1.05 -6.48 -7.17
N LYS A 70 1.75 -7.42 -6.52
CA LYS A 70 1.14 -8.44 -5.66
C LYS A 70 0.48 -7.89 -4.40
N LEU A 71 0.78 -6.65 -4.02
CA LEU A 71 0.02 -5.95 -2.98
C LEU A 71 -1.44 -5.75 -3.41
N MET A 72 -1.68 -5.37 -4.67
CA MET A 72 -3.04 -5.24 -5.18
C MET A 72 -3.69 -6.62 -5.39
N THR A 73 -2.93 -7.62 -5.84
CA THR A 73 -3.42 -8.99 -5.93
C THR A 73 -3.89 -9.50 -4.57
N ALA A 74 -3.08 -9.31 -3.52
CA ALA A 74 -3.46 -9.64 -2.15
C ALA A 74 -4.70 -8.86 -1.69
N TYR A 75 -4.76 -7.55 -1.96
CA TYR A 75 -5.89 -6.70 -1.59
C TYR A 75 -7.21 -7.22 -2.16
N VAL A 76 -7.24 -7.56 -3.46
CA VAL A 76 -8.43 -8.11 -4.12
C VAL A 76 -8.82 -9.47 -3.56
N VAL A 77 -7.84 -10.36 -3.30
CA VAL A 77 -8.09 -11.69 -2.70
C VAL A 77 -8.62 -11.56 -1.27
N PHE A 78 -8.02 -10.69 -0.44
CA PHE A 78 -8.52 -10.41 0.92
C PHE A 78 -9.94 -9.87 0.90
N SER A 79 -10.25 -9.00 -0.06
CA SER A 79 -11.61 -8.48 -0.26
C SER A 79 -12.59 -9.60 -0.60
N ALA A 80 -12.23 -10.52 -1.48
CA ALA A 80 -13.05 -11.68 -1.84
C ALA A 80 -13.30 -12.60 -0.64
N ILE A 81 -12.29 -12.82 0.21
CA ILE A 81 -12.43 -13.62 1.44
C ILE A 81 -13.37 -12.89 2.43
N LYS A 82 -13.18 -11.60 2.64
CA LYS A 82 -14.03 -10.82 3.54
C LYS A 82 -15.50 -10.76 3.09
N GLN A 83 -15.73 -10.86 1.78
CA GLN A 83 -17.06 -10.94 1.18
C GLN A 83 -17.62 -12.39 1.11
N ASN A 84 -16.93 -13.38 1.69
CA ASN A 84 -17.29 -14.80 1.64
C ASN A 84 -17.39 -15.39 0.22
N GLN A 85 -16.69 -14.81 -0.75
CA GLN A 85 -16.57 -15.34 -2.11
C GLN A 85 -15.51 -16.44 -2.19
N LEU A 86 -14.49 -16.37 -1.32
CA LEU A 86 -13.47 -17.38 -1.10
C LEU A 86 -13.35 -17.72 0.38
N SER A 87 -12.87 -18.94 0.66
CA SER A 87 -12.50 -19.37 2.02
C SER A 87 -11.04 -19.78 2.07
N LEU A 88 -10.35 -19.48 3.18
CA LEU A 88 -8.93 -19.83 3.36
C LEU A 88 -8.66 -21.33 3.18
N ASN A 89 -9.61 -22.18 3.63
CA ASN A 89 -9.49 -23.63 3.53
C ASN A 89 -10.02 -24.19 2.19
N GLN A 90 -10.49 -23.33 1.28
CA GLN A 90 -10.97 -23.77 -0.02
C GLN A 90 -9.82 -24.27 -0.88
N ASN A 91 -9.98 -25.49 -1.41
CA ASN A 91 -9.04 -26.06 -2.38
C ASN A 91 -9.25 -25.43 -3.75
N ILE A 92 -8.15 -25.00 -4.35
CA ILE A 92 -8.12 -24.38 -5.68
C ILE A 92 -7.47 -25.37 -6.65
N PRO A 93 -8.11 -25.67 -7.78
CA PRO A 93 -7.49 -26.45 -8.84
C PRO A 93 -6.36 -25.63 -9.47
N VAL A 94 -5.23 -26.28 -9.72
CA VAL A 94 -4.09 -25.65 -10.37
C VAL A 94 -4.22 -25.78 -11.88
N SER A 95 -4.39 -24.64 -12.55
CA SER A 95 -4.45 -24.59 -14.02
C SER A 95 -3.07 -24.82 -14.64
N GLU A 96 -3.04 -25.16 -15.92
CA GLU A 96 -1.79 -25.25 -16.70
C GLU A 96 -1.10 -23.88 -16.78
N SER A 97 -1.87 -22.79 -16.88
CA SER A 97 -1.37 -21.42 -16.88
C SER A 97 -0.64 -21.09 -15.56
N ALA A 98 -1.25 -21.40 -14.41
CA ALA A 98 -0.61 -21.20 -13.12
C ALA A 98 0.65 -22.05 -12.96
N TRP A 99 0.57 -23.32 -13.29
CA TRP A 99 1.70 -24.26 -13.15
C TRP A 99 2.92 -23.88 -14.03
N LYS A 100 2.69 -23.39 -15.27
CA LYS A 100 3.75 -23.02 -16.20
C LYS A 100 4.31 -21.62 -15.98
N MET A 101 3.83 -20.89 -14.96
CA MET A 101 4.33 -19.54 -14.72
C MET A 101 5.84 -19.50 -14.51
N ILE A 102 6.43 -18.45 -15.05
CA ILE A 102 7.87 -18.16 -14.98
C ILE A 102 8.20 -17.23 -13.81
N GLY A 103 9.48 -17.09 -13.51
CA GLY A 103 9.97 -16.24 -12.44
C GLY A 103 9.87 -16.90 -11.07
N SER A 104 9.54 -16.13 -10.04
CA SER A 104 9.39 -16.64 -8.67
C SER A 104 8.16 -17.53 -8.55
N ARG A 105 8.29 -18.69 -7.90
CA ARG A 105 7.21 -19.69 -7.76
C ARG A 105 7.22 -20.34 -6.39
N MET A 106 6.04 -20.75 -5.91
CA MET A 106 5.93 -21.68 -4.79
C MET A 106 5.90 -23.15 -5.22
N PHE A 107 5.89 -23.42 -6.54
CA PHE A 107 5.92 -24.74 -7.16
C PHE A 107 4.63 -25.55 -6.95
N ILE A 108 3.47 -24.94 -7.25
CA ILE A 108 2.19 -25.68 -7.32
C ILE A 108 2.15 -26.63 -8.50
N GLU A 109 1.41 -27.73 -8.37
CA GLU A 109 1.33 -28.81 -9.37
C GLU A 109 -0.13 -29.13 -9.72
N PRO A 110 -0.48 -29.36 -11.01
CA PRO A 110 -1.86 -29.61 -11.42
C PRO A 110 -2.51 -30.84 -10.78
N THR A 111 -1.70 -31.80 -10.34
CA THR A 111 -2.17 -33.05 -9.71
C THR A 111 -2.43 -32.92 -8.21
N LYS A 112 -2.10 -31.78 -7.62
CA LYS A 112 -2.28 -31.51 -6.18
C LYS A 112 -3.32 -30.43 -5.97
N GLN A 113 -4.08 -30.57 -4.91
CA GLN A 113 -4.93 -29.50 -4.43
C GLN A 113 -4.09 -28.55 -3.57
N VAL A 114 -4.37 -27.26 -3.67
CA VAL A 114 -3.72 -26.22 -2.88
C VAL A 114 -4.80 -25.30 -2.31
N THR A 115 -4.70 -24.99 -1.04
CA THR A 115 -5.66 -24.09 -0.37
C THR A 115 -5.40 -22.63 -0.66
N VAL A 116 -6.41 -21.78 -0.50
CA VAL A 116 -6.27 -20.31 -0.62
C VAL A 116 -5.24 -19.79 0.38
N ASP A 117 -5.19 -20.30 1.63
CA ASP A 117 -4.19 -19.91 2.62
C ASP A 117 -2.76 -20.23 2.16
N GLU A 118 -2.52 -21.44 1.62
CA GLU A 118 -1.22 -21.82 1.08
C GLU A 118 -0.80 -20.93 -0.10
N LEU A 119 -1.73 -20.64 -1.00
CA LEU A 119 -1.48 -19.74 -2.14
C LEU A 119 -1.15 -18.32 -1.68
N LEU A 120 -1.86 -17.77 -0.69
CA LEU A 120 -1.59 -16.46 -0.12
C LEU A 120 -0.19 -16.41 0.51
N ARG A 121 0.20 -17.42 1.29
CA ARG A 121 1.56 -17.51 1.86
C ARG A 121 2.62 -17.61 0.78
N GLY A 122 2.42 -18.47 -0.22
CA GLY A 122 3.33 -18.62 -1.35
C GLY A 122 3.48 -17.32 -2.16
N MET A 123 2.38 -16.59 -2.37
CA MET A 123 2.40 -15.29 -3.05
C MET A 123 3.11 -14.22 -2.23
N ILE A 124 2.79 -14.08 -0.94
CA ILE A 124 3.30 -13.00 -0.10
C ILE A 124 4.75 -13.23 0.30
N VAL A 125 5.08 -14.44 0.78
CA VAL A 125 6.41 -14.75 1.33
C VAL A 125 7.44 -14.95 0.21
N GLN A 126 7.09 -15.72 -0.81
CA GLN A 126 8.01 -16.13 -1.88
C GLN A 126 7.86 -15.31 -3.15
N SER A 127 6.86 -14.43 -3.19
CA SER A 127 6.49 -13.70 -4.41
C SER A 127 6.09 -14.63 -5.55
N GLY A 128 5.39 -15.75 -5.27
CA GLY A 128 5.05 -16.80 -6.23
C GLY A 128 4.11 -16.33 -7.33
N ASN A 129 4.57 -16.33 -8.58
CA ASN A 129 3.76 -15.96 -9.74
C ASN A 129 2.68 -17.01 -10.04
N ASP A 130 3.01 -18.29 -9.83
CA ASP A 130 2.09 -19.41 -9.95
C ASP A 130 0.91 -19.29 -8.99
N ALA A 131 1.18 -18.89 -7.75
CA ALA A 131 0.15 -18.61 -6.76
C ALA A 131 -0.74 -17.41 -7.15
N CYS A 132 -0.16 -16.35 -7.75
CA CYS A 132 -0.92 -15.21 -8.23
C CYS A 132 -1.96 -15.61 -9.27
N ILE A 133 -1.56 -16.40 -10.28
CA ILE A 133 -2.47 -16.85 -11.34
C ILE A 133 -3.58 -17.73 -10.77
N ALA A 134 -3.23 -18.70 -9.89
CA ALA A 134 -4.24 -19.58 -9.28
C ALA A 134 -5.26 -18.78 -8.45
N LEU A 135 -4.82 -17.79 -7.68
CA LEU A 135 -5.70 -16.88 -6.92
C LEU A 135 -6.56 -16.01 -7.84
N ALA A 136 -5.96 -15.44 -8.90
CA ALA A 136 -6.67 -14.61 -9.86
C ALA A 136 -7.79 -15.39 -10.58
N GLU A 137 -7.49 -16.61 -11.01
CA GLU A 137 -8.48 -17.51 -11.62
C GLU A 137 -9.58 -17.90 -10.63
N ALA A 138 -9.22 -18.17 -9.36
CA ALA A 138 -10.18 -18.50 -8.32
C ALA A 138 -11.17 -17.37 -8.01
N VAL A 139 -10.71 -16.12 -8.03
CA VAL A 139 -11.55 -14.93 -7.74
C VAL A 139 -12.37 -14.50 -8.94
N ALA A 140 -11.78 -14.49 -10.14
CA ALA A 140 -12.36 -13.82 -11.32
C ALA A 140 -12.54 -14.74 -12.54
N GLY A 141 -12.21 -16.03 -12.42
CA GLY A 141 -12.27 -17.00 -13.51
C GLY A 141 -11.16 -16.88 -14.55
N SER A 142 -10.46 -15.73 -14.60
CA SER A 142 -9.29 -15.51 -15.46
C SER A 142 -8.43 -14.36 -14.95
N GLU A 143 -7.12 -14.35 -15.30
CA GLU A 143 -6.23 -13.24 -14.96
C GLU A 143 -6.68 -11.91 -15.60
N ALA A 144 -7.22 -11.94 -16.84
CA ALA A 144 -7.72 -10.74 -17.49
C ALA A 144 -8.88 -10.09 -16.73
N ASN A 145 -9.87 -10.88 -16.27
CA ASN A 145 -10.95 -10.39 -15.44
C ASN A 145 -10.43 -9.90 -14.09
N PHE A 146 -9.44 -10.58 -13.53
CA PHE A 146 -8.83 -10.18 -12.26
C PHE A 146 -8.11 -8.83 -12.37
N SER A 147 -7.39 -8.58 -13.49
CA SER A 147 -6.77 -7.27 -13.75
C SER A 147 -7.80 -6.15 -13.82
N ASN A 148 -8.99 -6.41 -14.35
CA ASN A 148 -10.10 -5.45 -14.31
C ASN A 148 -10.54 -5.14 -12.88
N LEU A 149 -10.61 -6.16 -12.00
CA LEU A 149 -10.90 -5.94 -10.57
C LEU A 149 -9.79 -5.14 -9.88
N MET A 150 -8.51 -5.44 -10.18
CA MET A 150 -7.38 -4.68 -9.65
C MET A 150 -7.48 -3.19 -10.00
N ASN A 151 -7.81 -2.87 -11.26
CA ASN A 151 -7.97 -1.48 -11.71
C ASN A 151 -9.17 -0.79 -11.07
N LYS A 152 -10.29 -1.50 -10.88
CA LYS A 152 -11.44 -0.99 -10.16
C LYS A 152 -11.11 -0.64 -8.70
N GLU A 153 -10.34 -1.49 -8.03
CA GLU A 153 -9.88 -1.22 -6.66
C GLU A 153 -8.86 -0.08 -6.63
N ALA A 154 -7.96 0.00 -7.61
CA ALA A 154 -7.03 1.13 -7.73
C ALA A 154 -7.77 2.47 -7.86
N GLU A 155 -8.81 2.53 -8.70
CA GLU A 155 -9.66 3.72 -8.82
C GLU A 155 -10.36 4.06 -7.49
N ARG A 156 -10.96 3.06 -6.82
CA ARG A 156 -11.64 3.23 -5.53
C ARG A 156 -10.71 3.72 -4.42
N LEU A 157 -9.45 3.28 -4.43
CA LEU A 157 -8.41 3.70 -3.48
C LEU A 157 -7.77 5.05 -3.83
N GLY A 158 -8.11 5.63 -4.98
CA GLY A 158 -7.55 6.91 -5.43
C GLY A 158 -6.16 6.81 -6.06
N MET A 159 -5.75 5.63 -6.53
CA MET A 159 -4.47 5.36 -7.21
C MET A 159 -4.53 5.86 -8.67
N LYS A 160 -4.52 7.18 -8.86
CA LYS A 160 -4.82 7.84 -10.15
C LYS A 160 -3.74 7.65 -11.22
N ASN A 161 -2.54 7.27 -10.83
CA ASN A 161 -1.41 7.03 -11.73
C ASN A 161 -0.96 5.58 -11.73
N THR A 162 -1.93 4.66 -11.62
CA THR A 162 -1.69 3.22 -11.59
C THR A 162 -2.57 2.51 -12.61
N HIS A 163 -1.99 1.53 -13.30
CA HIS A 163 -2.72 0.62 -14.17
C HIS A 163 -2.11 -0.78 -14.10
N PHE A 164 -2.94 -1.76 -13.80
CA PHE A 164 -2.58 -3.17 -13.70
C PHE A 164 -3.02 -3.94 -14.95
N THR A 165 -2.09 -4.69 -15.54
CA THR A 165 -2.33 -5.54 -16.72
C THR A 165 -2.31 -7.03 -16.37
N ASN A 166 -1.68 -7.39 -15.24
CA ASN A 166 -1.57 -8.76 -14.75
C ASN A 166 -1.49 -8.79 -13.22
N SER A 167 -1.64 -9.99 -12.64
CA SER A 167 -1.64 -10.23 -11.21
C SER A 167 -0.25 -10.37 -10.58
N THR A 168 0.78 -10.55 -11.41
CA THR A 168 2.12 -10.97 -10.99
C THR A 168 3.13 -9.83 -10.90
N GLY A 169 2.96 -8.80 -11.74
CA GLY A 169 3.94 -7.74 -11.96
C GLY A 169 5.02 -8.11 -12.97
N LEU A 170 4.79 -9.13 -13.81
CA LEU A 170 5.64 -9.38 -14.96
C LEU A 170 5.58 -8.20 -15.93
N PRO A 171 6.67 -7.90 -16.65
CA PRO A 171 6.76 -6.73 -17.50
C PRO A 171 5.65 -6.65 -18.55
N ASP A 172 5.03 -5.49 -18.64
CA ASP A 172 4.05 -5.12 -19.66
C ASP A 172 4.13 -3.60 -19.86
N PRO A 173 4.14 -3.08 -21.10
CA PRO A 173 4.30 -1.65 -21.36
C PRO A 173 3.19 -0.77 -20.77
N ASN A 174 2.04 -1.35 -20.46
CA ASN A 174 0.90 -0.66 -19.87
C ASN A 174 0.79 -0.87 -18.36
N LEU A 175 1.71 -1.64 -17.73
CA LEU A 175 1.77 -1.86 -16.31
C LEU A 175 2.60 -0.75 -15.65
N TYR A 176 1.98 0.12 -14.86
CA TYR A 176 2.67 1.19 -14.17
C TYR A 176 1.98 1.55 -12.85
N THR A 177 2.73 2.17 -11.97
CA THR A 177 2.27 2.74 -10.72
C THR A 177 3.15 3.92 -10.30
N THR A 178 2.92 4.47 -9.10
CA THR A 178 3.79 5.48 -8.46
C THR A 178 4.06 5.08 -7.01
N ALA A 179 5.14 5.61 -6.41
CA ALA A 179 5.41 5.39 -5.00
C ALA A 179 4.28 5.95 -4.11
N TYR A 180 3.66 7.07 -4.53
CA TYR A 180 2.49 7.64 -3.88
C TYR A 180 1.30 6.67 -3.88
N ASP A 181 0.93 6.13 -5.05
CA ASP A 181 -0.22 5.22 -5.17
C ASP A 181 0.01 3.92 -4.40
N LEU A 182 1.25 3.38 -4.41
CA LEU A 182 1.59 2.21 -3.60
C LEU A 182 1.48 2.47 -2.09
N THR A 183 1.74 3.71 -1.65
CA THR A 183 1.54 4.08 -0.24
C THR A 183 0.07 4.07 0.15
N LEU A 184 -0.83 4.52 -0.75
CA LEU A 184 -2.27 4.43 -0.55
C LEU A 184 -2.72 2.97 -0.42
N LEU A 185 -2.23 2.09 -1.30
CA LEU A 185 -2.54 0.67 -1.27
C LEU A 185 -2.02 -0.01 0.00
N ALA A 186 -0.77 0.26 0.41
CA ALA A 186 -0.20 -0.30 1.63
C ALA A 186 -0.99 0.12 2.88
N ALA A 187 -1.36 1.40 2.97
CA ALA A 187 -2.21 1.90 4.04
C ALA A 187 -3.60 1.24 4.05
N ALA A 188 -4.18 1.00 2.86
CA ALA A 188 -5.45 0.32 2.72
C ALA A 188 -5.37 -1.15 3.19
N ILE A 189 -4.31 -1.89 2.86
CA ILE A 189 -4.10 -3.26 3.34
C ILE A 189 -4.08 -3.30 4.88
N ILE A 190 -3.31 -2.43 5.50
CA ILE A 190 -3.18 -2.38 6.97
C ILE A 190 -4.51 -2.03 7.64
N ARG A 191 -5.27 -1.09 7.07
CA ARG A 191 -6.53 -0.61 7.62
C ARG A 191 -7.68 -1.59 7.42
N ASP A 192 -7.81 -2.12 6.19
CA ASP A 192 -9.00 -2.88 5.76
C ASP A 192 -8.88 -4.38 6.08
N PHE A 193 -7.64 -4.89 6.21
CA PHE A 193 -7.31 -6.30 6.39
C PHE A 193 -6.23 -6.54 7.47
N PRO A 194 -6.39 -6.00 8.68
CA PRO A 194 -5.40 -6.14 9.74
C PRO A 194 -5.13 -7.60 10.11
N GLU A 195 -6.11 -8.50 9.92
CA GLU A 195 -5.99 -9.94 10.16
C GLU A 195 -5.02 -10.65 9.22
N PHE A 196 -4.83 -10.14 7.99
CA PHE A 196 -3.88 -10.69 7.01
C PHE A 196 -2.52 -10.00 7.01
N TYR A 197 -2.43 -8.80 7.59
CA TYR A 197 -1.18 -8.03 7.61
C TYR A 197 0.02 -8.79 8.24
N PRO A 198 -0.15 -9.64 9.29
CA PRO A 198 0.94 -10.44 9.84
C PRO A 198 1.61 -11.40 8.85
N LEU A 199 0.95 -11.78 7.73
CA LEU A 199 1.56 -12.62 6.70
C LEU A 199 2.83 -12.00 6.09
N TYR A 200 2.88 -10.66 6.01
CA TYR A 200 4.02 -9.93 5.47
C TYR A 200 5.26 -9.97 6.38
N SER A 201 5.10 -10.32 7.65
CA SER A 201 6.20 -10.49 8.62
C SER A 201 6.70 -11.93 8.72
N GLN A 202 6.09 -12.88 8.01
CA GLN A 202 6.50 -14.28 8.00
C GLN A 202 7.89 -14.39 7.36
N LYS A 203 8.87 -14.99 8.06
CA LYS A 203 10.27 -15.00 7.62
C LYS A 203 10.54 -15.99 6.48
N GLU A 204 9.81 -17.08 6.45
CA GLU A 204 9.94 -18.13 5.46
C GLU A 204 8.63 -18.91 5.33
N TYR A 205 8.48 -19.62 4.23
CA TYR A 205 7.34 -20.52 4.01
C TYR A 205 7.80 -21.81 3.34
N THR A 206 7.28 -22.94 3.81
CA THR A 206 7.56 -24.27 3.24
C THR A 206 6.33 -24.81 2.55
N TYR A 207 6.46 -25.11 1.27
CA TYR A 207 5.44 -25.81 0.47
C TYR A 207 6.09 -26.96 -0.29
N ASN A 208 5.45 -28.13 -0.35
CA ASN A 208 5.97 -29.35 -0.99
C ASN A 208 7.43 -29.68 -0.58
N ASN A 209 7.76 -29.56 0.71
CA ASN A 209 9.12 -29.72 1.26
C ASN A 209 10.17 -28.75 0.71
N ILE A 210 9.75 -27.67 0.06
CA ILE A 210 10.64 -26.60 -0.40
C ILE A 210 10.45 -25.39 0.51
N THR A 211 11.46 -25.09 1.34
CA THR A 211 11.47 -23.91 2.19
C THR A 211 12.10 -22.75 1.44
N GLN A 212 11.42 -21.60 1.41
CA GLN A 212 11.90 -20.39 0.77
C GLN A 212 11.76 -19.20 1.75
N PRO A 213 12.78 -18.32 1.83
CA PRO A 213 12.73 -17.15 2.69
C PRO A 213 11.80 -16.07 2.12
N ASN A 214 11.34 -15.18 2.99
CA ASN A 214 10.68 -13.95 2.60
C ASN A 214 11.67 -13.03 1.86
N ARG A 215 11.19 -12.29 0.88
CA ARG A 215 12.01 -11.45 -0.01
C ARG A 215 11.83 -9.98 0.27
#